data_a49cb7f4e8a1db3609c359684560c829
#
_entry.id   a49cb7f4e8a1db3609c359684560c829
#
_cell.length_a   1.000
_cell.length_b   1.000
_cell.length_c   1.000
_cell.angle_alpha   90.00
_cell.angle_beta   90.00
_cell.angle_gamma   90.00
#
_symmetry.space_group_name_H-M   'P 1'
#
loop_
_entity.id
_entity.type
_entity.pdbx_description
1 polymer ?
#
loop_
_entity_poly.entity_id
_entity_poly.type
_entity_poly.pdbx_seq_one_letter_code
_entity_poly.pdbx_strand_id
1 'polypeptide(L)'
;IKQMMTDTRNKEVKQIGKYKVLTFKDIEKDYVKNMVTGEESKSGLPKSNVLYYELENDAWCCVRPSGTEPKIKLYIGVKGISDENAEKELEELKDAMVKLVKGE
;
A
#
# COMPACT_ATOMS: atom_id res chain seq x y z
N ILE A 1 5.30 2.16 15.89
CA ILE A 1 4.34 2.33 14.80
C ILE A 1 4.64 3.57 13.97
N LYS A 2 4.88 4.66 14.64
CA LYS A 2 5.25 5.91 13.98
C LYS A 2 6.51 5.71 13.13
N GLN A 3 7.48 4.97 13.66
CA GLN A 3 8.71 4.65 12.95
C GLN A 3 8.43 3.70 11.77
N MET A 4 7.57 2.73 11.94
CA MET A 4 7.18 1.81 10.86
C MET A 4 6.53 2.55 9.71
N MET A 5 5.64 3.49 9.99
CA MET A 5 5.01 4.31 8.95
C MET A 5 6.03 5.18 8.25
N THR A 6 6.95 5.79 8.99
CA THR A 6 8.00 6.64 8.43
C THR A 6 8.93 5.82 7.53
N ASP A 7 9.37 4.66 8.00
CA ASP A 7 10.24 3.79 7.22
C ASP A 7 9.57 3.31 5.95
N THR A 8 8.30 2.92 6.02
CA THR A 8 7.54 2.49 4.85
C THR A 8 7.36 3.64 3.85
N ARG A 9 7.06 4.83 4.35
CA ARG A 9 6.88 6.02 3.53
C ARG A 9 8.14 6.38 2.75
N ASN A 10 9.31 6.20 3.36
CA ASN A 10 10.58 6.54 2.76
C ASN A 10 11.12 5.46 1.81
N LYS A 11 10.51 4.30 1.78
CA LYS A 11 10.93 3.23 0.87
C LYS A 11 10.38 3.48 -0.52
N GLU A 12 11.22 3.29 -1.52
CA GLU A 12 10.78 3.27 -2.91
C GLU A 12 10.30 1.87 -3.23
N VAL A 13 8.99 1.65 -3.12
CA VAL A 13 8.38 0.34 -3.31
C VAL A 13 7.94 0.19 -4.76
N LYS A 14 8.60 -0.68 -5.49
CA LYS A 14 8.29 -0.93 -6.91
C LYS A 14 7.44 -2.17 -7.11
N GLN A 15 7.42 -3.06 -6.15
CA GLN A 15 6.70 -4.32 -6.23
C GLN A 15 6.28 -4.78 -4.85
N ILE A 16 5.07 -5.32 -4.75
CA ILE A 16 4.55 -5.92 -3.52
C ILE A 16 4.07 -7.31 -3.88
N GLY A 17 4.74 -8.34 -3.32
CA GLY A 17 4.47 -9.71 -3.71
C GLY A 17 4.73 -9.91 -5.19
N LYS A 18 3.77 -10.45 -5.92
CA LYS A 18 3.86 -10.66 -7.36
C LYS A 18 3.33 -9.49 -8.18
N TYR A 19 2.82 -8.45 -7.52
CA TYR A 19 2.21 -7.30 -8.18
C TYR A 19 3.19 -6.14 -8.24
N LYS A 20 3.29 -5.51 -9.40
CA LYS A 20 4.05 -4.27 -9.54
C LYS A 20 3.21 -3.11 -9.03
N VAL A 21 3.85 -2.16 -8.38
CA VAL A 21 3.20 -0.94 -7.92
C VAL A 21 3.08 0.02 -9.10
N LEU A 22 1.86 0.36 -9.45
CA LEU A 22 1.58 1.29 -10.55
C LEU A 22 1.53 2.73 -10.06
N THR A 23 0.95 2.96 -8.89
CA THR A 23 0.81 4.29 -8.32
C THR A 23 1.00 4.23 -6.82
N PHE A 24 1.76 5.17 -6.29
CA PHE A 24 1.97 5.35 -4.85
C PHE A 24 1.34 6.67 -4.42
N LYS A 25 0.54 6.63 -3.36
CA LYS A 25 -0.11 7.82 -2.80
C LYS A 25 0.25 7.96 -1.33
N ASP A 26 0.80 9.11 -0.97
CA ASP A 26 1.06 9.49 0.42
C ASP A 26 0.07 10.59 0.78
N ILE A 27 -1.03 10.19 1.40
CA ILE A 27 -2.14 11.10 1.66
C ILE A 27 -1.76 12.18 2.67
N GLU A 28 -0.87 11.87 3.61
CA GLU A 28 -0.40 12.85 4.59
C GLU A 28 0.38 14.00 3.94
N LYS A 29 1.16 13.70 2.91
CA LYS A 29 1.96 14.69 2.19
C LYS A 29 1.25 15.26 0.97
N ASP A 30 0.03 14.83 0.71
CA ASP A 30 -0.72 15.21 -0.50
C ASP A 30 0.09 14.91 -1.76
N TYR A 31 0.69 13.74 -1.82
CA TYR A 31 1.64 13.37 -2.85
C TYR A 31 1.20 12.09 -3.56
N VAL A 32 1.26 12.12 -4.89
CA VAL A 32 0.96 10.95 -5.73
C VAL A 32 2.09 10.81 -6.74
N LYS A 33 2.62 9.61 -6.85
CA LYS A 33 3.65 9.30 -7.85
C LYS A 33 3.19 8.14 -8.73
N ASN A 34 3.22 8.36 -10.04
CA ASN A 34 3.01 7.28 -10.99
C ASN A 34 4.32 6.51 -11.12
N MET A 35 4.35 5.28 -10.63
CA MET A 35 5.58 4.48 -10.61
C MET A 35 5.99 3.97 -12.00
N VAL A 36 5.08 4.02 -12.97
CA VAL A 36 5.35 3.62 -14.35
C VAL A 36 6.01 4.75 -15.14
N THR A 37 5.47 5.96 -15.03
CA THR A 37 5.95 7.12 -15.79
C THR A 37 6.87 8.03 -14.99
N GLY A 38 6.83 7.96 -13.67
CA GLY A 38 7.58 8.84 -12.79
C GLY A 38 6.91 10.19 -12.55
N GLU A 39 5.72 10.40 -13.08
CA GLU A 39 4.99 11.65 -12.85
C GLU A 39 4.54 11.81 -11.42
N GLU A 40 4.67 13.01 -10.91
CA GLU A 40 4.25 13.35 -9.55
C GLU A 40 3.10 14.35 -9.61
N SER A 41 2.17 14.21 -8.67
CA SER A 41 1.01 15.09 -8.59
C SER A 41 0.51 15.15 -7.15
N LYS A 42 -0.61 15.84 -6.93
CA LYS A 42 -1.24 15.92 -5.61
C LYS A 42 -2.44 14.99 -5.58
N SER A 43 -2.73 14.44 -4.40
CA SER A 43 -3.86 13.53 -4.23
C SER A 43 -5.21 14.25 -4.29
N GLY A 44 -5.24 15.50 -3.86
CA GLY A 44 -6.49 16.26 -3.76
C GLY A 44 -7.41 15.80 -2.65
N LEU A 45 -6.93 14.93 -1.77
CA LEU A 45 -7.71 14.37 -0.67
C LEU A 45 -7.36 15.06 0.65
N PRO A 46 -8.26 15.03 1.62
CA PRO A 46 -7.94 15.53 2.97
C PRO A 46 -6.74 14.79 3.53
N LYS A 47 -5.83 15.52 4.19
CA LYS A 47 -4.62 14.92 4.74
C LYS A 47 -4.97 13.88 5.81
N SER A 48 -4.35 12.73 5.71
CA SER A 48 -4.51 11.62 6.64
C SER A 48 -3.25 10.75 6.58
N ASN A 49 -2.87 10.16 7.70
CA ASN A 49 -1.68 9.31 7.74
C ASN A 49 -1.96 7.95 7.08
N VAL A 50 -2.02 7.96 5.77
CA VAL A 50 -2.35 6.79 4.96
C VAL A 50 -1.37 6.69 3.79
N LEU A 51 -0.85 5.49 3.57
CA LEU A 51 -0.07 5.16 2.39
C LEU A 51 -0.90 4.22 1.54
N TYR A 52 -1.07 4.56 0.28
CA TYR A 52 -1.92 3.80 -0.64
C TYR A 52 -1.12 3.37 -1.85
N TYR A 53 -1.22 2.10 -2.22
CA TYR A 53 -0.53 1.53 -3.37
C TYR A 53 -1.55 0.96 -4.35
N GLU A 54 -1.55 1.47 -5.56
CA GLU A 54 -2.32 0.89 -6.65
C GLU A 54 -1.41 -0.10 -7.38
N LEU A 55 -1.89 -1.32 -7.55
CA LEU A 55 -1.12 -2.43 -8.07
C LEU A 55 -1.67 -2.90 -9.41
N GLU A 56 -0.93 -3.79 -10.08
CA GLU A 56 -1.39 -4.41 -11.32
C GLU A 56 -2.68 -5.20 -11.10
N ASN A 57 -3.42 -5.44 -12.18
CA ASN A 57 -4.65 -6.25 -12.18
C ASN A 57 -5.72 -5.73 -11.23
N ASP A 58 -5.80 -4.40 -11.07
CA ASP A 58 -6.78 -3.73 -10.20
C ASP A 58 -6.65 -4.12 -8.72
N ALA A 59 -5.53 -4.71 -8.34
CA ALA A 59 -5.23 -4.94 -6.93
C ALA A 59 -4.79 -3.62 -6.29
N TRP A 60 -4.96 -3.52 -5.00
CA TRP A 60 -4.55 -2.34 -4.24
C TRP A 60 -4.27 -2.73 -2.80
N CYS A 61 -3.48 -1.91 -2.12
CA CYS A 61 -3.28 -2.05 -0.68
C CYS A 61 -3.07 -0.69 -0.05
N CYS A 62 -3.37 -0.62 1.23
CA CYS A 62 -3.35 0.62 1.99
C CYS A 62 -2.83 0.34 3.38
N VAL A 63 -2.00 1.22 3.90
CA VAL A 63 -1.41 1.11 5.24
C VAL A 63 -1.76 2.36 6.02
N ARG A 64 -2.26 2.18 7.24
CA ARG A 64 -2.52 3.30 8.14
C ARG A 64 -2.35 2.86 9.59
N PRO A 65 -1.99 3.77 10.52
CA PRO A 65 -1.95 3.41 11.92
C PRO A 65 -3.36 3.29 12.50
N SER A 66 -3.52 2.40 13.49
CA SER A 66 -4.75 2.35 14.26
C SER A 66 -4.84 3.61 15.13
N GLY A 67 -6.02 4.21 15.22
CA GLY A 67 -6.21 5.40 16.04
C GLY A 67 -6.27 5.14 17.54
N THR A 68 -6.48 3.89 17.94
CA THR A 68 -6.72 3.54 19.35
C THR A 68 -5.69 2.58 19.92
N GLU A 69 -4.95 1.86 19.10
CA GLU A 69 -3.99 0.86 19.52
C GLU A 69 -2.64 1.08 18.82
N PRO A 70 -1.52 0.64 19.43
CA PRO A 70 -0.22 0.73 18.78
C PRO A 70 -0.05 -0.33 17.70
N LYS A 71 -0.92 -0.31 16.72
CA LYS A 71 -0.94 -1.26 15.61
C LYS A 71 -1.08 -0.55 14.27
N ILE A 72 -0.58 -1.20 13.23
CA ILE A 72 -0.80 -0.75 11.86
C ILE A 72 -1.92 -1.60 11.27
N LYS A 73 -2.85 -0.96 10.60
CA LYS A 73 -3.92 -1.63 9.88
C LYS A 73 -3.57 -1.71 8.41
N LEU A 74 -3.78 -2.88 7.83
CA LEU A 74 -3.56 -3.13 6.41
C LEU A 74 -4.89 -3.42 5.75
N TYR A 75 -5.14 -2.75 4.63
CA TYR A 75 -6.32 -2.97 3.81
C TYR A 75 -5.86 -3.42 2.43
N ILE A 76 -6.43 -4.50 1.94
CA ILE A 76 -6.02 -5.11 0.69
C ILE A 76 -7.25 -5.47 -0.13
N GLY A 77 -7.19 -5.20 -1.42
CA GLY A 77 -8.24 -5.62 -2.35
C GLY A 77 -7.63 -6.23 -3.59
N VAL A 78 -8.23 -7.29 -4.08
CA VAL A 78 -7.92 -7.86 -5.38
C VAL A 78 -9.22 -8.02 -6.15
N LYS A 79 -9.16 -7.83 -7.46
CA LYS A 79 -10.32 -8.04 -8.30
C LYS A 79 -10.49 -9.53 -8.50
N GLY A 80 -11.65 -10.06 -8.13
CA GLY A 80 -11.89 -11.48 -8.08
C GLY A 80 -11.76 -12.18 -9.42
N ILE A 81 -10.97 -13.23 -9.44
CA ILE A 81 -10.84 -14.12 -10.56
C ILE A 81 -11.73 -15.34 -10.29
N SER A 82 -11.55 -15.98 -9.14
CA SER A 82 -12.45 -16.98 -8.59
C SER A 82 -12.27 -16.93 -7.07
N ASP A 83 -13.23 -17.41 -6.32
CA ASP A 83 -13.20 -17.30 -4.86
C ASP A 83 -11.93 -17.94 -4.26
N GLU A 84 -11.54 -19.11 -4.75
CA GLU A 84 -10.34 -19.79 -4.25
C GLU A 84 -9.06 -19.04 -4.56
N ASN A 85 -8.92 -18.55 -5.80
CA ASN A 85 -7.74 -17.80 -6.19
C ASN A 85 -7.68 -16.44 -5.53
N ALA A 86 -8.82 -15.80 -5.31
CA ALA A 86 -8.87 -14.51 -4.65
C ALA A 86 -8.35 -14.59 -3.21
N GLU A 87 -8.77 -15.61 -2.47
CA GLU A 87 -8.30 -15.81 -1.09
C GLU A 87 -6.79 -16.04 -1.05
N LYS A 88 -6.27 -16.86 -1.93
CA LYS A 88 -4.85 -17.15 -2.00
C LYS A 88 -4.04 -15.90 -2.32
N GLU A 89 -4.51 -15.12 -3.30
CA GLU A 89 -3.83 -13.89 -3.69
C GLU A 89 -3.88 -12.84 -2.60
N LEU A 90 -5.00 -12.73 -1.89
CA LEU A 90 -5.12 -11.83 -0.74
C LEU A 90 -4.13 -12.20 0.35
N GLU A 91 -3.98 -13.49 0.64
CA GLU A 91 -3.05 -13.95 1.66
C GLU A 91 -1.60 -13.67 1.28
N GLU A 92 -1.23 -13.94 0.03
CA GLU A 92 0.11 -13.64 -0.47
C GLU A 92 0.42 -12.14 -0.40
N LEU A 93 -0.52 -11.32 -0.80
CA LEU A 93 -0.36 -9.87 -0.79
C LEU A 93 -0.27 -9.35 0.64
N LYS A 94 -1.08 -9.89 1.54
CA LYS A 94 -1.03 -9.53 2.96
C LYS A 94 0.33 -9.85 3.56
N ASP A 95 0.87 -11.04 3.28
CA ASP A 95 2.19 -11.43 3.76
C ASP A 95 3.28 -10.48 3.23
N ALA A 96 3.20 -10.12 1.96
CA ALA A 96 4.14 -9.19 1.35
C ALA A 96 4.06 -7.81 2.02
N MET A 97 2.86 -7.33 2.32
CA MET A 97 2.65 -6.05 2.99
C MET A 97 3.18 -6.08 4.43
N VAL A 98 2.94 -7.17 5.15
CA VAL A 98 3.46 -7.31 6.51
C VAL A 98 4.98 -7.25 6.51
N LYS A 99 5.63 -7.93 5.58
CA LYS A 99 7.08 -7.88 5.45
C LYS A 99 7.59 -6.48 5.12
N LEU A 100 6.90 -5.80 4.22
CA LEU A 100 7.26 -4.44 3.84
C LEU A 100 7.21 -3.49 5.04
N VAL A 101 6.14 -3.54 5.80
CA VAL A 101 5.93 -2.65 6.95
C VAL A 101 6.91 -2.96 8.07
N LYS A 102 7.24 -4.23 8.28
CA LYS A 102 8.20 -4.65 9.30
C LYS A 102 9.65 -4.47 8.88
N GLY A 103 9.91 -4.12 7.64
CA GLY A 103 11.25 -3.95 7.14
C GLY A 103 11.98 -5.24 6.78
N GLU A 104 11.22 -6.29 6.57
CA GLU A 104 11.76 -7.61 6.20
C GLU A 104 11.89 -7.76 4.69
#